data_c3c6359d33ae69a2aaeac94cccbd272c
#
_entry.id   c3c6359d33ae69a2aaeac94cccbd272c
#
_cell.length_a   1.000
_cell.length_b   1.000
_cell.length_c   1.000
_cell.angle_alpha   90.00
_cell.angle_beta   90.00
_cell.angle_gamma   90.00
#
_symmetry.space_group_name_H-M   'P 1'
#
loop_
_entity.id
_entity.type
_entity.pdbx_description
1 polymer ?
#
loop_
_entity_poly.entity_id
_entity_poly.type
_entity_poly.pdbx_seq_one_letter_code
_entity_poly.pdbx_strand_id
1 'polypeptide(L)'
;MAEQLACLVSDMEPGTARLAELTDASGANVAVAVIRSDDGDFYAIGDECTHGEVSLAEGDVKGCLVECWAHGSRFDVRTGEPDEFPAITPVKTYPVRIDGERVLVDVDAPKTIQKENA
;
A
#
# COMPACT_ATOMS: atom_id res chain seq x y z
N MET A 1 14.57 13.93 2.43
CA MET A 1 14.33 12.92 1.88
C MET A 1 14.09 11.90 2.78
N ALA A 2 13.07 11.33 2.75
CA ALA A 2 12.63 10.46 3.76
C ALA A 2 12.38 9.06 3.24
N GLU A 3 13.07 8.70 2.18
CA GLU A 3 12.92 7.34 1.66
C GLU A 3 13.54 6.36 2.62
N GLN A 4 12.83 5.29 2.90
CA GLN A 4 13.30 4.26 3.82
C GLN A 4 13.23 2.91 3.16
N LEU A 5 14.11 2.03 3.52
CA LEU A 5 14.11 0.68 2.98
C LEU A 5 12.94 -0.08 3.57
N ALA A 6 12.00 -0.49 2.73
CA ALA A 6 10.86 -1.28 3.15
C ALA A 6 11.15 -2.77 3.04
N CYS A 7 11.78 -3.19 1.97
CA CYS A 7 12.14 -4.59 1.76
C CYS A 7 13.06 -4.66 0.55
N LEU A 8 13.52 -5.85 0.23
CA LEU A 8 14.29 -6.07 -0.98
C LEU A 8 13.38 -6.60 -2.07
N VAL A 9 13.73 -6.34 -3.32
CA VAL A 9 12.95 -6.83 -4.45
C VAL A 9 12.78 -8.34 -4.36
N SER A 10 13.84 -9.04 -4.00
CA SER A 10 13.79 -10.49 -3.94
C SER A 10 13.00 -11.01 -2.74
N ASP A 11 12.58 -10.14 -1.82
CA ASP A 11 11.78 -10.58 -0.69
C ASP A 11 10.33 -10.83 -1.08
N MET A 12 9.91 -10.37 -2.26
CA MET A 12 8.51 -10.47 -2.64
C MET A 12 8.36 -11.02 -4.04
N GLU A 13 7.41 -11.93 -4.21
CA GLU A 13 7.09 -12.41 -5.53
C GLU A 13 5.95 -11.61 -6.11
N PRO A 14 5.79 -11.57 -7.44
CA PRO A 14 4.64 -10.89 -8.02
C PRO A 14 3.32 -11.43 -7.46
N GLY A 15 2.39 -10.55 -7.24
CA GLY A 15 1.09 -10.96 -6.71
C GLY A 15 1.09 -11.14 -5.20
N THR A 16 1.99 -10.49 -4.47
CA THR A 16 2.03 -10.64 -3.02
C THR A 16 2.03 -9.29 -2.31
N ALA A 17 1.74 -9.29 -1.03
CA ALA A 17 1.75 -8.11 -0.18
C ALA A 17 2.59 -8.39 1.05
N ARG A 18 3.18 -7.33 1.62
CA ARG A 18 4.05 -7.47 2.78
C ARG A 18 3.93 -6.24 3.67
N LEU A 19 3.85 -6.45 4.97
CA LEU A 19 3.79 -5.33 5.91
C LEU A 19 5.19 -4.75 6.11
N ALA A 20 5.29 -3.43 6.10
CA ALA A 20 6.51 -2.74 6.44
C ALA A 20 6.16 -1.68 7.47
N GLU A 21 6.88 -1.64 8.58
CA GLU A 21 6.65 -0.64 9.60
C GLU A 21 7.78 0.37 9.50
N LEU A 22 7.43 1.55 9.08
CA LEU A 22 8.39 2.61 8.81
C LEU A 22 8.14 3.75 9.78
N THR A 23 9.02 4.74 9.78
CA THR A 23 8.92 5.85 10.73
C THR A 23 8.86 7.15 9.96
N ASP A 24 7.90 8.01 10.27
CA ASP A 24 7.79 9.29 9.57
C ASP A 24 8.72 10.32 10.23
N ALA A 25 8.73 11.53 9.69
CA ALA A 25 9.64 12.56 10.14
C ALA A 25 9.37 12.98 11.59
N SER A 26 8.18 12.74 12.10
CA SER A 26 7.86 13.08 13.47
C SER A 26 8.25 11.97 14.45
N GLY A 27 8.73 10.84 13.95
CA GLY A 27 9.10 9.71 14.78
C GLY A 27 7.96 8.74 15.01
N ALA A 28 6.83 8.94 14.36
CA ALA A 28 5.68 8.05 14.55
C ALA A 28 5.80 6.83 13.63
N ASN A 29 5.32 5.71 14.10
CA ASN A 29 5.34 4.48 13.32
C ASN A 29 4.23 4.52 12.27
N VAL A 30 4.57 4.17 11.04
CA VAL A 30 3.62 4.15 9.94
C VAL A 30 3.59 2.75 9.36
N ALA A 31 2.45 2.09 9.44
CA ALA A 31 2.30 0.75 8.88
C ALA A 31 1.95 0.88 7.40
N VAL A 32 2.73 0.25 6.56
CA VAL A 32 2.61 0.34 5.11
C VAL A 32 2.46 -1.07 4.55
N ALA A 33 1.52 -1.24 3.64
CA ALA A 33 1.43 -2.49 2.90
C ALA A 33 2.18 -2.28 1.59
N VAL A 34 3.25 -3.02 1.40
CA VAL A 34 3.99 -3.00 0.14
C VAL A 34 3.38 -4.08 -0.73
N ILE A 35 2.94 -3.69 -1.92
CA ILE A 35 2.24 -4.59 -2.82
C ILE A 35 3.09 -4.77 -4.07
N ARG A 36 3.33 -6.01 -4.45
CA ARG A 36 3.95 -6.26 -5.75
C ARG A 36 2.87 -6.83 -6.65
N SER A 37 2.52 -6.09 -7.68
CA SER A 37 1.43 -6.49 -8.55
C SER A 37 1.82 -7.70 -9.38
N ASP A 38 0.84 -8.29 -10.07
CA ASP A 38 1.11 -9.48 -10.87
C ASP A 38 2.13 -9.23 -11.97
N ASP A 39 2.25 -8.01 -12.45
CA ASP A 39 3.22 -7.70 -13.50
C ASP A 39 4.57 -7.26 -12.91
N GLY A 40 4.74 -7.33 -11.61
CA GLY A 40 6.05 -7.14 -10.98
C GLY A 40 6.32 -5.74 -10.46
N ASP A 41 5.39 -4.81 -10.61
CA ASP A 41 5.60 -3.44 -10.13
C ASP A 41 5.32 -3.36 -8.63
N PHE A 42 5.94 -2.40 -7.97
CA PHE A 42 5.81 -2.22 -6.54
C PHE A 42 4.99 -0.98 -6.21
N TYR A 43 4.13 -1.10 -5.21
CA TYR A 43 3.30 0.01 -4.73
C TYR A 43 3.29 -0.02 -3.21
N ALA A 44 3.04 1.12 -2.58
CA ALA A 44 2.97 1.21 -1.13
C ALA A 44 1.70 1.95 -0.74
N ILE A 45 0.90 1.37 0.13
CA ILE A 45 -0.35 1.96 0.57
C ILE A 45 -0.42 1.88 2.07
N GLY A 46 -1.30 2.67 2.68
CA GLY A 46 -1.55 2.54 4.10
C GLY A 46 -2.06 1.14 4.39
N ASP A 47 -1.56 0.51 5.44
CA ASP A 47 -1.86 -0.89 5.67
C ASP A 47 -3.25 -1.12 6.23
N GLU A 48 -3.81 -0.16 6.93
CA GLU A 48 -5.09 -0.38 7.58
C GLU A 48 -6.24 -0.19 6.60
N CYS A 49 -7.11 -1.17 6.49
CA CYS A 49 -8.28 -1.06 5.63
C CYS A 49 -9.17 0.05 6.15
N THR A 50 -9.62 0.94 5.28
CA THR A 50 -10.42 2.09 5.70
C THR A 50 -11.80 1.68 6.19
N HIS A 51 -12.25 0.47 5.89
CA HIS A 51 -13.53 -0.03 6.36
C HIS A 51 -13.41 -0.64 7.76
N GLY A 52 -12.28 -1.19 8.12
CA GLY A 52 -12.10 -1.84 9.41
C GLY A 52 -10.65 -1.85 9.80
N GLU A 53 -10.36 -2.42 10.97
CA GLU A 53 -9.00 -2.37 11.47
C GLU A 53 -8.26 -3.65 11.15
N VAL A 54 -8.13 -3.96 9.89
CA VAL A 54 -7.41 -5.16 9.46
C VAL A 54 -6.29 -4.76 8.52
N SER A 55 -5.27 -5.57 8.50
CA SER A 55 -4.08 -5.29 7.71
C SER A 55 -4.29 -5.67 6.25
N LEU A 56 -4.11 -4.71 5.35
CA LEU A 56 -4.22 -4.99 3.92
C LEU A 56 -3.04 -5.83 3.44
N ALA A 57 -1.93 -5.82 4.17
CA ALA A 57 -0.79 -6.67 3.82
C ALA A 57 -1.12 -8.15 3.96
N GLU A 58 -2.21 -8.48 4.67
CA GLU A 58 -2.63 -9.86 4.79
C GLU A 58 -3.69 -10.23 3.77
N GLY A 59 -4.02 -9.33 2.89
CA GLY A 59 -5.04 -9.60 1.89
C GLY A 59 -4.49 -10.23 0.63
N ASP A 60 -5.38 -10.46 -0.32
CA ASP A 60 -4.99 -11.08 -1.58
C ASP A 60 -4.74 -10.03 -2.62
N VAL A 61 -3.70 -10.22 -3.42
CA VAL A 61 -3.36 -9.31 -4.49
C VAL A 61 -3.77 -9.94 -5.81
N LYS A 62 -4.53 -9.17 -6.62
CA LYS A 62 -4.91 -9.63 -7.94
C LYS A 62 -4.73 -8.47 -8.88
N GLY A 63 -3.80 -8.57 -9.82
CA GLY A 63 -3.47 -7.47 -10.70
C GLY A 63 -2.96 -6.31 -9.88
N CYS A 64 -3.64 -5.17 -9.97
CA CYS A 64 -3.31 -3.99 -9.19
C CYS A 64 -4.30 -3.74 -8.08
N LEU A 65 -5.00 -4.78 -7.63
CA LEU A 65 -5.98 -4.68 -6.56
C LEU A 65 -5.53 -5.50 -5.37
N VAL A 66 -5.77 -4.98 -4.16
CA VAL A 66 -5.56 -5.75 -2.94
C VAL A 66 -6.92 -5.91 -2.28
N GLU A 67 -7.26 -7.10 -1.88
CA GLU A 67 -8.56 -7.39 -1.28
C GLU A 67 -8.42 -7.54 0.22
N CYS A 68 -9.23 -6.79 0.97
CA CYS A 68 -9.28 -6.91 2.41
C CYS A 68 -9.85 -8.28 2.77
N TRP A 69 -9.09 -9.05 3.54
CA TRP A 69 -9.49 -10.43 3.82
C TRP A 69 -10.75 -10.51 4.67
N ALA A 70 -11.04 -9.49 5.44
CA ALA A 70 -12.16 -9.56 6.37
C ALA A 70 -13.52 -9.35 5.71
N HIS A 71 -13.60 -8.41 4.77
CA HIS A 71 -14.90 -8.05 4.21
C HIS A 71 -14.93 -8.02 2.69
N GLY A 72 -13.85 -8.36 2.05
CA GLY A 72 -13.83 -8.42 0.59
C GLY A 72 -13.72 -7.09 -0.12
N SER A 73 -13.47 -6.00 0.59
CA SER A 73 -13.27 -4.72 -0.07
C SER A 73 -11.97 -4.76 -0.84
N ARG A 74 -11.95 -4.15 -2.01
CA ARG A 74 -10.75 -4.13 -2.83
C ARG A 74 -10.33 -2.71 -3.10
N PHE A 75 -9.02 -2.47 -3.11
CA PHE A 75 -8.46 -1.16 -3.35
C PHE A 75 -7.48 -1.23 -4.51
N ASP A 76 -7.52 -0.22 -5.36
CA ASP A 76 -6.55 -0.09 -6.45
C ASP A 76 -5.26 0.44 -5.85
N VAL A 77 -4.20 -0.35 -5.90
CA VAL A 77 -2.95 0.04 -5.23
C VAL A 77 -2.24 1.18 -5.92
N ARG A 78 -2.61 1.50 -7.16
CA ARG A 78 -1.99 2.60 -7.87
C ARG A 78 -2.54 3.95 -7.40
N THR A 79 -3.77 4.00 -6.93
CA THR A 79 -4.41 5.25 -6.56
C THR A 79 -4.94 5.24 -5.14
N GLY A 80 -5.11 4.08 -4.53
CA GLY A 80 -5.71 3.95 -3.20
C GLY A 80 -7.22 3.92 -3.21
N GLU A 81 -7.85 4.02 -4.39
CA GLU A 81 -9.30 4.08 -4.44
C GLU A 81 -9.95 2.74 -4.18
N PRO A 82 -11.04 2.72 -3.41
CA PRO A 82 -11.76 1.48 -3.22
C PRO A 82 -12.49 1.07 -4.49
N ASP A 83 -12.46 -0.22 -4.78
CA ASP A 83 -13.07 -0.76 -5.99
C ASP A 83 -14.32 -1.56 -5.64
N GLU A 84 -14.46 -2.01 -4.40
CA GLU A 84 -15.59 -2.83 -4.02
C GLU A 84 -16.07 -2.42 -2.66
N PHE A 85 -17.38 -2.42 -2.47
CA PHE A 85 -17.94 -2.23 -1.15
C PHE A 85 -17.47 -3.34 -0.25
N PRO A 86 -17.45 -3.15 1.06
CA PRO A 86 -18.04 -2.00 1.76
C PRO A 86 -17.14 -0.79 1.93
N ALA A 87 -15.88 -0.84 1.52
CA ALA A 87 -15.01 0.31 1.69
C ALA A 87 -15.37 1.38 0.67
N ILE A 88 -15.51 2.61 1.12
CA ILE A 88 -15.81 3.73 0.22
C ILE A 88 -14.78 4.83 0.39
N THR A 89 -13.85 4.70 1.31
CA THR A 89 -12.83 5.71 1.56
C THR A 89 -11.49 5.24 1.01
N PRO A 90 -10.79 6.06 0.24
CA PRO A 90 -9.49 5.62 -0.29
C PRO A 90 -8.45 5.45 0.80
N VAL A 91 -7.47 4.59 0.55
CA VAL A 91 -6.31 4.48 1.42
C VAL A 91 -5.24 5.42 0.92
N LYS A 92 -4.31 5.80 1.76
CA LYS A 92 -3.18 6.62 1.35
C LYS A 92 -2.24 5.81 0.51
N THR A 93 -1.59 6.45 -0.44
CA THR A 93 -0.51 5.82 -1.19
C THR A 93 0.77 6.58 -0.90
N TYR A 94 1.90 5.90 -1.04
CA TYR A 94 3.20 6.50 -0.77
C TYR A 94 4.11 6.27 -1.96
N PRO A 95 5.01 7.21 -2.25
CA PRO A 95 5.94 7.03 -3.37
C PRO A 95 6.87 5.84 -3.12
N VAL A 96 7.15 5.09 -4.17
CA VAL A 96 8.05 3.95 -4.12
C VAL A 96 9.13 4.16 -5.16
N ARG A 97 10.37 3.91 -4.78
CA ARG A 97 11.47 3.96 -5.73
C ARG A 97 12.27 2.68 -5.60
N ILE A 98 12.64 2.12 -6.72
CA ILE A 98 13.45 0.91 -6.74
C ILE A 98 14.88 1.31 -7.02
N ASP A 99 15.79 0.97 -6.12
CA ASP A 99 17.19 1.29 -6.29
C ASP A 99 17.96 -0.02 -6.24
N GLY A 100 18.22 -0.59 -7.40
CA GLY A 100 18.84 -1.91 -7.48
C GLY A 100 17.90 -2.95 -6.91
N GLU A 101 18.29 -3.53 -5.79
CA GLU A 101 17.48 -4.55 -5.15
C GLU A 101 16.65 -3.96 -4.02
N ARG A 102 16.71 -2.65 -3.77
CA ARG A 102 16.07 -2.06 -2.61
C ARG A 102 14.74 -1.41 -2.98
N VAL A 103 13.70 -1.70 -2.21
CA VAL A 103 12.40 -1.08 -2.36
C VAL A 103 12.31 0.03 -1.32
N LEU A 104 12.32 1.28 -1.76
CA LEU A 104 12.34 2.43 -0.88
C LEU A 104 11.00 3.12 -0.90
N VAL A 105 10.50 3.50 0.27
CA VAL A 105 9.18 4.10 0.42
C VAL A 105 9.32 5.40 1.20
N ASP A 106 8.65 6.45 0.75
CA ASP A 106 8.68 7.75 1.42
C ASP A 106 7.33 7.93 2.12
N VAL A 107 7.29 7.74 3.44
CA VAL A 107 6.05 7.85 4.18
C VAL A 107 5.73 9.28 4.57
N ASP A 108 6.61 10.23 4.27
CA ASP A 108 6.34 11.63 4.56
C ASP A 108 5.64 12.33 3.40
N ALA A 109 5.35 11.63 2.32
CA ALA A 109 4.69 12.23 1.17
C ALA A 109 3.44 11.43 0.78
N PRO A 110 2.51 11.20 1.72
CA PRO A 110 1.33 10.41 1.38
C PRO A 110 0.41 11.14 0.43
N LYS A 111 -0.28 10.39 -0.42
CA LYS A 111 -1.28 10.95 -1.29
C LYS A 111 -2.57 10.22 -1.05
N THR A 112 -3.67 10.94 -1.11
CA THR A 112 -4.99 10.34 -1.02
C THR A 112 -5.80 10.92 -2.15
N ILE A 113 -6.39 10.06 -2.96
CA ILE A 113 -7.24 10.50 -4.03
C ILE A 113 -8.47 11.13 -3.43
N GLN A 114 -8.78 12.39 -3.84
CA GLN A 114 -9.96 13.00 -3.38
C GLN A 114 -10.95 12.90 -4.44
N LYS A 115 -12.12 12.34 -4.17
CA LYS A 115 -13.11 12.27 -5.11
C LYS A 115 -13.69 13.58 -5.20
N GLU A 116 -13.50 14.23 -6.22
CA GLU A 116 -13.98 15.48 -6.40
C GLU A 116 -15.34 15.40 -6.53
N ASN A 117 -16.08 16.02 -5.85
CA ASN A 117 -17.32 15.97 -6.04
C ASN A 117 -17.66 16.86 -6.84
N ALA A 118 -16.95 17.13 -7.39
CA ALA A 118 -17.31 18.09 -8.22
C ALA A 118 -18.20 17.90 -8.93
#